data_91314ff3a9c0f0d0e787dc91eb417702
#
_entry.id   91314ff3a9c0f0d0e787dc91eb417702
#
_cell.length_a   1.000
_cell.length_b   1.000
_cell.length_c   1.000
_cell.angle_alpha   90.00
_cell.angle_beta   90.00
_cell.angle_gamma   90.00
#
_symmetry.space_group_name_H-M   'P 1'
#
loop_
_entity.id
_entity.type
_entity.pdbx_description
1 polymer ?
#
loop_
_entity_poly.entity_id
_entity_poly.type
_entity_poly.pdbx_seq_one_letter_code
_entity_poly.pdbx_strand_id
1 'polypeptide(L)'
;APAPPIVAAGSGPLSLSGHLVQTHVLKGSTGQVGLELVLSAAPAGGVPPAGEGGVDLVVVLDRSGSMQGPKLEYARRSLLELLAGLTERDRFALFSYSDAVQKHCGLLAVTDANRRAIQTAVNGIHAGGATHLGDGLRAGIDLITGSSRPGHPGRVILVSDGLANRGVTQPEALGRMAAGAAGKEFAVSTVGVGADFNEFLMTCIADQGAGAYYYLDNPAAFAEMFQQEFLAV
;
A
#
# COMPACT_ATOMS: atom_id res chain seq x y z
N ALA A 1 10.19 38.63 0.40
CA ALA A 1 8.90 38.12 0.78
C ALA A 1 8.36 37.27 -0.37
N PRO A 2 7.77 36.09 -0.13
CA PRO A 2 7.14 35.32 -1.20
C PRO A 2 6.01 36.14 -1.81
N ALA A 3 5.80 35.99 -3.13
CA ALA A 3 4.68 36.63 -3.81
C ALA A 3 3.35 36.14 -3.22
N PRO A 4 2.33 36.99 -3.13
CA PRO A 4 1.04 36.57 -2.63
C PRO A 4 0.42 35.48 -3.54
N PRO A 5 -0.33 34.51 -3.00
CA PRO A 5 -0.95 33.49 -3.79
C PRO A 5 -1.93 34.09 -4.80
N ILE A 6 -1.92 33.59 -6.02
CA ILE A 6 -2.84 34.03 -7.10
C ILE A 6 -4.23 33.42 -6.91
N VAL A 7 -4.28 32.23 -6.31
CA VAL A 7 -5.52 31.52 -5.99
C VAL A 7 -5.39 30.91 -4.62
N ALA A 8 -6.36 31.12 -3.76
CA ALA A 8 -6.51 30.42 -2.51
C ALA A 8 -7.92 29.90 -2.38
N ALA A 9 -8.09 28.63 -2.12
CA ALA A 9 -9.38 28.00 -1.80
C ALA A 9 -9.20 27.08 -0.61
N GLY A 10 -10.13 27.11 0.33
CA GLY A 10 -10.11 26.25 1.50
C GLY A 10 -11.53 25.93 1.94
N SER A 11 -11.77 24.67 2.30
CA SER A 11 -13.00 24.22 2.90
C SER A 11 -12.64 23.19 3.98
N GLY A 12 -13.01 23.49 5.22
CA GLY A 12 -12.65 22.61 6.35
C GLY A 12 -11.15 22.62 6.66
N PRO A 13 -10.56 21.46 7.02
CA PRO A 13 -9.14 21.36 7.41
C PRO A 13 -8.16 21.46 6.25
N LEU A 14 -8.63 21.47 5.00
CA LEU A 14 -7.77 21.52 3.81
C LEU A 14 -7.77 22.93 3.21
N SER A 15 -6.58 23.41 2.85
CA SER A 15 -6.40 24.64 2.09
C SER A 15 -5.45 24.38 0.91
N LEU A 16 -5.80 24.93 -0.25
CA LEU A 16 -4.98 24.92 -1.45
C LEU A 16 -4.60 26.37 -1.77
N SER A 17 -3.31 26.61 -1.96
CA SER A 17 -2.82 27.89 -2.47
C SER A 17 -1.95 27.66 -3.71
N GLY A 18 -2.02 28.59 -4.66
CA GLY A 18 -1.23 28.53 -5.88
C GLY A 18 -0.59 29.86 -6.18
N HIS A 19 0.65 29.83 -6.65
CA HIS A 19 1.35 31.03 -7.13
C HIS A 19 2.20 30.71 -8.34
N LEU A 20 2.36 31.72 -9.19
CA LEU A 20 3.26 31.61 -10.34
C LEU A 20 4.70 31.76 -9.88
N VAL A 21 5.57 30.85 -10.31
CA VAL A 21 7.01 30.90 -10.02
C VAL A 21 7.64 32.14 -10.69
N GLN A 22 7.05 32.61 -11.81
CA GLN A 22 7.46 33.80 -12.52
C GLN A 22 6.29 34.79 -12.62
N THR A 23 6.47 35.98 -12.07
CA THR A 23 5.45 37.05 -12.08
C THR A 23 5.50 37.94 -13.34
N HIS A 24 6.55 37.82 -14.17
CA HIS A 24 6.73 38.58 -15.38
C HIS A 24 7.21 37.69 -16.53
N VAL A 25 6.59 37.88 -17.71
CA VAL A 25 7.01 37.23 -18.95
C VAL A 25 7.26 38.30 -20.00
N LEU A 26 8.24 38.09 -20.89
CA LEU A 26 8.51 39.00 -22.00
C LEU A 26 7.37 38.97 -23.00
N LYS A 27 6.87 40.13 -23.36
CA LYS A 27 5.82 40.26 -24.38
C LYS A 27 6.30 39.69 -25.72
N GLY A 28 5.53 38.73 -26.27
CA GLY A 28 5.85 38.08 -27.54
C GLY A 28 6.82 36.91 -27.48
N SER A 29 7.21 36.44 -26.28
CA SER A 29 7.99 35.23 -26.12
C SER A 29 7.10 34.04 -25.82
N THR A 30 7.46 32.84 -26.34
CA THR A 30 6.91 31.57 -25.94
C THR A 30 7.73 31.05 -24.77
N GLY A 31 7.32 31.36 -23.54
CA GLY A 31 7.98 30.89 -22.31
C GLY A 31 7.11 29.89 -21.54
N GLN A 32 7.75 28.93 -20.86
CA GLN A 32 7.07 28.11 -19.87
C GLN A 32 6.95 28.91 -18.57
N VAL A 33 5.76 28.89 -17.98
CA VAL A 33 5.50 29.50 -16.67
C VAL A 33 5.22 28.37 -15.68
N GLY A 34 6.01 28.32 -14.59
CA GLY A 34 5.80 27.38 -13.49
C GLY A 34 4.64 27.82 -12.59
N LEU A 35 3.74 26.92 -12.28
CA LEU A 35 2.71 27.08 -11.25
C LEU A 35 3.09 26.18 -10.08
N GLU A 36 3.26 26.75 -8.89
CA GLU A 36 3.42 26.01 -7.66
C GLU A 36 2.06 25.93 -6.94
N LEU A 37 1.63 24.71 -6.62
CA LEU A 37 0.42 24.44 -5.84
C LEU A 37 0.84 23.89 -4.47
N VAL A 38 0.39 24.53 -3.40
CA VAL A 38 0.63 24.09 -2.03
C VAL A 38 -0.69 23.66 -1.41
N LEU A 39 -0.81 22.37 -1.12
CA LEU A 39 -1.90 21.81 -0.34
C LEU A 39 -1.48 21.74 1.12
N SER A 40 -2.24 22.38 1.99
CA SER A 40 -1.99 22.37 3.43
C SER A 40 -3.18 21.75 4.15
N ALA A 41 -2.93 20.89 5.13
CA ALA A 41 -3.92 20.32 6.02
C ALA A 41 -3.72 20.91 7.43
N ALA A 42 -4.79 21.48 8.01
CA ALA A 42 -4.81 21.80 9.41
C ALA A 42 -5.24 20.59 10.24
N PRO A 43 -4.78 20.42 11.49
CA PRO A 43 -5.26 19.36 12.35
C PRO A 43 -6.79 19.44 12.45
N ALA A 44 -7.50 18.40 12.09
CA ALA A 44 -8.94 18.33 12.22
C ALA A 44 -9.27 18.22 13.71
N GLY A 45 -9.94 19.24 14.27
CA GLY A 45 -10.39 19.21 15.65
C GLY A 45 -11.34 18.03 15.87
N GLY A 46 -10.95 17.08 16.72
CA GLY A 46 -11.74 15.89 17.07
C GLY A 46 -11.31 14.61 16.36
N VAL A 47 -10.34 14.66 15.45
CA VAL A 47 -9.65 13.46 14.98
C VAL A 47 -8.48 13.20 15.93
N PRO A 48 -8.29 11.97 16.45
CA PRO A 48 -7.10 11.64 17.23
C PRO A 48 -5.85 12.06 16.45
N PRO A 49 -4.80 12.60 17.13
CA PRO A 49 -3.56 12.88 16.43
C PRO A 49 -3.08 11.63 15.71
N ALA A 50 -2.49 11.82 14.52
CA ALA A 50 -1.88 10.76 13.75
C ALA A 50 -0.98 9.91 14.67
N GLY A 51 -1.25 8.60 14.76
CA GLY A 51 -0.54 7.69 15.67
C GLY A 51 -1.32 7.23 16.91
N GLU A 52 -2.48 7.79 17.26
CA GLU A 52 -3.32 7.25 18.34
C GLU A 52 -4.29 6.16 17.88
N GLY A 53 -4.61 6.09 16.58
CA GLY A 53 -5.36 5.00 15.96
C GLY A 53 -4.43 3.86 15.50
N GLY A 54 -4.88 2.60 15.56
CA GLY A 54 -4.18 1.49 14.91
C GLY A 54 -4.48 1.41 13.42
N VAL A 55 -3.68 0.66 12.68
CA VAL A 55 -3.90 0.36 11.26
C VAL A 55 -4.52 -1.03 11.08
N ASP A 56 -5.36 -1.18 10.07
CA ASP A 56 -5.86 -2.47 9.62
C ASP A 56 -5.07 -2.91 8.38
N LEU A 57 -4.17 -3.88 8.56
CA LEU A 57 -3.24 -4.32 7.54
C LEU A 57 -3.57 -5.73 7.04
N VAL A 58 -3.81 -5.85 5.74
CA VAL A 58 -4.01 -7.13 5.07
C VAL A 58 -2.86 -7.39 4.13
N VAL A 59 -2.07 -8.42 4.39
CA VAL A 59 -0.99 -8.85 3.51
C VAL A 59 -1.44 -10.01 2.65
N VAL A 60 -1.19 -9.90 1.35
CA VAL A 60 -1.47 -10.92 0.33
C VAL A 60 -0.15 -11.30 -0.32
N LEU A 61 0.37 -12.47 0.05
CA LEU A 61 1.68 -12.95 -0.37
C LEU A 61 1.58 -13.95 -1.52
N ASP A 62 2.26 -13.65 -2.61
CA ASP A 62 2.51 -14.61 -3.68
C ASP A 62 3.41 -15.74 -3.17
N ARG A 63 2.95 -16.97 -3.33
CA ARG A 63 3.75 -18.19 -3.09
C ARG A 63 3.81 -19.09 -4.32
N SER A 64 3.59 -18.54 -5.52
CA SER A 64 3.70 -19.28 -6.78
C SER A 64 5.11 -19.85 -7.01
N GLY A 65 5.24 -20.72 -8.02
CA GLY A 65 6.51 -21.37 -8.31
C GLY A 65 7.65 -20.41 -8.65
N SER A 66 7.35 -19.24 -9.24
CA SER A 66 8.34 -18.18 -9.56
C SER A 66 8.92 -17.49 -8.31
N MET A 67 8.22 -17.56 -7.18
CA MET A 67 8.68 -17.04 -5.88
C MET A 67 9.65 -17.99 -5.16
N GLN A 68 10.00 -19.15 -5.73
CA GLN A 68 10.87 -20.13 -5.08
C GLN A 68 12.26 -19.56 -4.76
N GLY A 69 12.83 -19.98 -3.62
CA GLY A 69 14.19 -19.63 -3.19
C GLY A 69 14.26 -18.23 -2.57
N PRO A 70 15.27 -17.41 -2.93
CA PRO A 70 15.53 -16.13 -2.26
C PRO A 70 14.36 -15.15 -2.26
N LYS A 71 13.53 -15.14 -3.32
CA LYS A 71 12.36 -14.25 -3.42
C LYS A 71 11.39 -14.46 -2.25
N LEU A 72 10.97 -15.70 -2.02
CA LEU A 72 10.05 -16.00 -0.93
C LEU A 72 10.71 -15.82 0.46
N GLU A 73 12.00 -16.10 0.57
CA GLU A 73 12.74 -15.86 1.81
C GLU A 73 12.81 -14.38 2.16
N TYR A 74 13.12 -13.52 1.19
CA TYR A 74 13.10 -12.07 1.38
C TYR A 74 11.71 -11.57 1.74
N ALA A 75 10.68 -12.00 1.02
CA ALA A 75 9.30 -11.63 1.32
C ALA A 75 8.90 -12.03 2.75
N ARG A 76 9.18 -13.27 3.18
CA ARG A 76 8.91 -13.71 4.56
C ARG A 76 9.65 -12.88 5.60
N ARG A 77 10.95 -12.60 5.39
CA ARG A 77 11.73 -11.76 6.30
C ARG A 77 11.16 -10.36 6.41
N SER A 78 10.80 -9.73 5.28
CA SER A 78 10.18 -8.41 5.28
C SER A 78 8.84 -8.37 6.00
N LEU A 79 8.03 -9.44 5.87
CA LEU A 79 6.78 -9.56 6.62
C LEU A 79 7.01 -9.72 8.13
N LEU A 80 8.06 -10.44 8.54
CA LEU A 80 8.40 -10.58 9.94
C LEU A 80 8.91 -9.26 10.55
N GLU A 81 9.73 -8.51 9.82
CA GLU A 81 10.18 -7.17 10.23
C GLU A 81 9.00 -6.18 10.30
N LEU A 82 8.14 -6.20 9.29
CA LEU A 82 6.89 -5.41 9.30
C LEU A 82 6.05 -5.74 10.53
N LEU A 83 5.80 -7.02 10.78
CA LEU A 83 5.03 -7.49 11.92
C LEU A 83 5.67 -7.07 13.26
N ALA A 84 7.00 -7.03 13.35
CA ALA A 84 7.72 -6.59 14.54
C ALA A 84 7.46 -5.11 14.87
N GLY A 85 7.27 -4.27 13.85
CA GLY A 85 6.97 -2.85 14.00
C GLY A 85 5.52 -2.52 14.37
N LEU A 86 4.59 -3.47 14.22
CA LEU A 86 3.18 -3.25 14.58
C LEU A 86 2.96 -3.35 16.10
N THR A 87 1.91 -2.71 16.59
CA THR A 87 1.51 -2.67 18.00
C THR A 87 0.21 -3.43 18.24
N GLU A 88 -0.21 -3.58 19.49
CA GLU A 88 -1.51 -4.20 19.82
C GLU A 88 -2.73 -3.40 19.36
N ARG A 89 -2.55 -2.12 19.00
CA ARG A 89 -3.60 -1.27 18.42
C ARG A 89 -3.88 -1.63 16.97
N ASP A 90 -2.87 -2.20 16.29
CA ASP A 90 -2.93 -2.61 14.90
C ASP A 90 -3.60 -3.97 14.75
N ARG A 91 -4.27 -4.18 13.62
CA ARG A 91 -4.75 -5.51 13.22
C ARG A 91 -4.02 -5.98 11.98
N PHE A 92 -3.71 -7.24 11.95
CA PHE A 92 -2.98 -7.87 10.84
C PHE A 92 -3.74 -9.10 10.33
N ALA A 93 -3.79 -9.24 9.01
CA ALA A 93 -4.29 -10.43 8.33
C ALA A 93 -3.29 -10.91 7.30
N LEU A 94 -3.26 -12.23 7.08
CA LEU A 94 -2.35 -12.86 6.12
C LEU A 94 -3.10 -13.83 5.21
N PHE A 95 -2.98 -13.57 3.92
CA PHE A 95 -3.31 -14.49 2.85
C PHE A 95 -2.05 -14.88 2.08
N SER A 96 -2.03 -16.06 1.52
CA SER A 96 -1.12 -16.39 0.43
C SER A 96 -1.89 -16.95 -0.76
N TYR A 97 -1.33 -16.86 -1.95
CA TYR A 97 -1.95 -17.40 -3.15
C TYR A 97 -0.94 -18.08 -4.07
N SER A 98 -1.42 -19.10 -4.79
CA SER A 98 -0.76 -19.77 -5.91
C SER A 98 -1.85 -20.32 -6.85
N ASP A 99 -2.12 -21.61 -6.88
CA ASP A 99 -3.29 -22.20 -7.58
C ASP A 99 -4.61 -21.85 -6.88
N ALA A 100 -4.55 -21.59 -5.59
CA ALA A 100 -5.68 -21.17 -4.76
C ALA A 100 -5.23 -20.18 -3.70
N VAL A 101 -6.17 -19.37 -3.23
CA VAL A 101 -5.97 -18.47 -2.10
C VAL A 101 -6.08 -19.24 -0.79
N GLN A 102 -5.12 -19.05 0.09
CA GLN A 102 -5.10 -19.60 1.44
C GLN A 102 -5.13 -18.45 2.46
N LYS A 103 -6.12 -18.46 3.33
CA LYS A 103 -6.21 -17.55 4.48
C LYS A 103 -5.47 -18.18 5.65
N HIS A 104 -4.40 -17.52 6.13
CA HIS A 104 -3.64 -17.96 7.30
C HIS A 104 -4.20 -17.37 8.60
N CYS A 105 -4.58 -16.10 8.58
CA CYS A 105 -5.31 -15.45 9.66
C CYS A 105 -6.22 -14.35 9.12
N GLY A 106 -7.30 -14.03 9.85
CA GLY A 106 -8.10 -12.83 9.62
C GLY A 106 -7.49 -11.61 10.30
N LEU A 107 -8.17 -10.47 10.25
CA LEU A 107 -7.74 -9.26 10.95
C LEU A 107 -7.76 -9.49 12.47
N LEU A 108 -6.60 -9.78 13.04
CA LEU A 108 -6.37 -10.02 14.46
C LEU A 108 -5.54 -8.88 15.05
N ALA A 109 -5.85 -8.43 16.25
CA ALA A 109 -4.98 -7.51 17.00
C ALA A 109 -3.59 -8.15 17.17
N VAL A 110 -2.53 -7.35 17.02
CA VAL A 110 -1.14 -7.84 17.03
C VAL A 110 -0.62 -7.99 18.47
N THR A 111 -1.37 -8.77 19.28
CA THR A 111 -0.93 -9.19 20.62
C THR A 111 0.26 -10.15 20.52
N ASP A 112 1.00 -10.34 21.63
CA ASP A 112 2.13 -11.28 21.64
C ASP A 112 1.76 -12.70 21.23
N ALA A 113 0.57 -13.17 21.63
CA ALA A 113 0.08 -14.50 21.27
C ALA A 113 -0.20 -14.59 19.75
N ASN A 114 -0.92 -13.61 19.20
CA ASN A 114 -1.25 -13.55 17.78
C ASN A 114 0.01 -13.33 16.93
N ARG A 115 0.95 -12.49 17.39
CA ARG A 115 2.24 -12.26 16.73
C ARG A 115 3.01 -13.58 16.54
N ARG A 116 3.12 -14.40 17.58
CA ARG A 116 3.77 -15.73 17.48
C ARG A 116 3.05 -16.66 16.52
N ALA A 117 1.72 -16.67 16.54
CA ALA A 117 0.95 -17.48 15.61
C ALA A 117 1.14 -17.03 14.14
N ILE A 118 1.13 -15.71 13.88
CA ILE A 118 1.38 -15.14 12.56
C ILE A 118 2.81 -15.46 12.09
N GLN A 119 3.82 -15.31 12.96
CA GLN A 119 5.21 -15.68 12.65
C GLN A 119 5.34 -17.14 12.22
N THR A 120 4.67 -18.04 12.95
CA THR A 120 4.63 -19.47 12.60
C THR A 120 3.97 -19.69 11.24
N ALA A 121 2.87 -18.99 10.96
CA ALA A 121 2.18 -19.07 9.68
C ALA A 121 3.06 -18.56 8.52
N VAL A 122 3.72 -17.41 8.68
CA VAL A 122 4.65 -16.84 7.68
C VAL A 122 5.78 -17.83 7.37
N ASN A 123 6.40 -18.41 8.40
CA ASN A 123 7.51 -19.37 8.23
C ASN A 123 7.06 -20.67 7.57
N GLY A 124 5.79 -21.05 7.71
CA GLY A 124 5.21 -22.24 7.09
C GLY A 124 4.77 -22.07 5.64
N ILE A 125 4.91 -20.88 5.03
CA ILE A 125 4.56 -20.67 3.62
C ILE A 125 5.65 -21.21 2.72
N HIS A 126 5.29 -22.07 1.77
CA HIS A 126 6.20 -22.66 0.79
C HIS A 126 5.76 -22.30 -0.63
N ALA A 127 6.75 -22.11 -1.52
CA ALA A 127 6.48 -21.80 -2.93
C ALA A 127 6.00 -23.03 -3.70
N GLY A 128 5.14 -22.78 -4.68
CA GLY A 128 4.65 -23.79 -5.64
C GLY A 128 3.35 -23.39 -6.31
N GLY A 129 3.04 -24.02 -7.42
CA GLY A 129 1.81 -23.79 -8.18
C GLY A 129 1.88 -22.61 -9.15
N ALA A 130 0.72 -22.26 -9.72
CA ALA A 130 0.53 -21.14 -10.64
C ALA A 130 0.30 -19.81 -9.87
N THR A 131 0.01 -18.72 -10.60
CA THR A 131 -0.09 -17.37 -10.04
C THR A 131 -1.47 -16.79 -10.30
N HIS A 132 -2.43 -17.04 -9.40
CA HIS A 132 -3.78 -16.46 -9.40
C HIS A 132 -3.81 -15.11 -8.64
N LEU A 133 -3.04 -14.13 -9.13
CA LEU A 133 -2.86 -12.83 -8.48
C LEU A 133 -4.19 -12.10 -8.25
N GLY A 134 -5.09 -12.10 -9.25
CA GLY A 134 -6.40 -11.45 -9.13
C GLY A 134 -7.27 -11.99 -8.02
N ASP A 135 -7.22 -13.31 -7.77
CA ASP A 135 -7.99 -13.93 -6.69
C ASP A 135 -7.39 -13.58 -5.32
N GLY A 136 -6.05 -13.55 -5.22
CA GLY A 136 -5.35 -13.08 -4.01
C GLY A 136 -5.70 -11.63 -3.68
N LEU A 137 -5.58 -10.73 -4.66
CA LEU A 137 -5.90 -9.32 -4.51
C LEU A 137 -7.37 -9.13 -4.06
N ARG A 138 -8.30 -9.82 -4.70
CA ARG A 138 -9.72 -9.77 -4.35
C ARG A 138 -9.96 -10.20 -2.91
N ALA A 139 -9.37 -11.31 -2.48
CA ALA A 139 -9.54 -11.82 -1.12
C ALA A 139 -9.05 -10.80 -0.06
N GLY A 140 -7.95 -10.11 -0.32
CA GLY A 140 -7.45 -9.04 0.55
C GLY A 140 -8.41 -7.86 0.62
N ILE A 141 -8.90 -7.38 -0.54
CA ILE A 141 -9.85 -6.26 -0.64
C ILE A 141 -11.20 -6.61 0.03
N ASP A 142 -11.72 -7.81 -0.19
CA ASP A 142 -12.99 -8.24 0.40
C ASP A 142 -12.91 -8.30 1.93
N LEU A 143 -11.79 -8.80 2.47
CA LEU A 143 -11.60 -8.85 3.92
C LEU A 143 -11.58 -7.45 4.53
N ILE A 144 -10.77 -6.53 3.99
CA ILE A 144 -10.64 -5.19 4.57
C ILE A 144 -11.94 -4.41 4.44
N THR A 145 -12.61 -4.51 3.29
CA THR A 145 -13.90 -3.87 3.05
C THR A 145 -14.98 -4.34 4.06
N GLY A 146 -15.01 -5.63 4.36
CA GLY A 146 -15.99 -6.21 5.32
C GLY A 146 -15.63 -6.01 6.78
N SER A 147 -14.46 -5.45 7.09
CA SER A 147 -13.92 -5.40 8.46
C SER A 147 -13.48 -4.00 8.90
N SER A 148 -13.78 -2.96 8.11
CA SER A 148 -13.38 -1.57 8.39
C SER A 148 -13.90 -1.08 9.74
N ARG A 149 -13.08 -0.26 10.40
CA ARG A 149 -13.44 0.42 11.65
C ARG A 149 -13.23 1.93 11.49
N PRO A 150 -14.14 2.77 11.97
CA PRO A 150 -13.92 4.21 12.00
C PRO A 150 -12.61 4.57 12.73
N GLY A 151 -11.82 5.48 12.14
CA GLY A 151 -10.55 5.92 12.72
C GLY A 151 -9.38 4.93 12.57
N HIS A 152 -9.57 3.81 11.86
CA HIS A 152 -8.50 2.85 11.52
C HIS A 152 -8.30 2.82 10.00
N PRO A 153 -7.26 3.46 9.48
CA PRO A 153 -6.95 3.38 8.06
C PRO A 153 -6.68 1.92 7.66
N GLY A 154 -7.28 1.52 6.54
CA GLY A 154 -7.14 0.18 6.01
C GLY A 154 -6.13 0.12 4.88
N ARG A 155 -5.29 -0.92 4.86
CA ARG A 155 -4.31 -1.13 3.79
C ARG A 155 -4.25 -2.59 3.37
N VAL A 156 -4.16 -2.80 2.06
CA VAL A 156 -3.83 -4.09 1.45
C VAL A 156 -2.43 -3.99 0.88
N ILE A 157 -1.56 -4.94 1.22
CA ILE A 157 -0.23 -5.06 0.64
C ILE A 157 -0.16 -6.34 -0.19
N LEU A 158 0.01 -6.19 -1.48
CA LEU A 158 0.23 -7.30 -2.40
C LEU A 158 1.73 -7.49 -2.62
N VAL A 159 2.27 -8.62 -2.20
CA VAL A 159 3.69 -8.97 -2.36
C VAL A 159 3.80 -10.04 -3.44
N SER A 160 4.45 -9.74 -4.57
CA SER A 160 4.54 -10.64 -5.73
C SER A 160 5.72 -10.29 -6.63
N ASP A 161 6.14 -11.23 -7.48
CA ASP A 161 6.96 -10.91 -8.63
C ASP A 161 6.12 -10.46 -9.86
N GLY A 162 4.80 -10.34 -9.71
CA GLY A 162 3.90 -9.82 -10.74
C GLY A 162 3.73 -10.71 -11.97
N LEU A 163 4.20 -11.94 -11.94
CA LEU A 163 4.12 -12.87 -13.06
C LEU A 163 2.77 -13.60 -13.10
N ALA A 164 1.67 -12.82 -13.05
CA ALA A 164 0.31 -13.35 -13.11
C ALA A 164 0.10 -14.18 -14.39
N ASN A 165 -0.27 -15.45 -14.26
CA ASN A 165 -0.44 -16.37 -15.39
C ASN A 165 -1.77 -17.14 -15.37
N ARG A 166 -2.63 -16.90 -14.41
CA ARG A 166 -3.95 -17.52 -14.27
C ARG A 166 -5.00 -16.52 -13.79
N GLY A 167 -6.24 -16.77 -14.14
CA GLY A 167 -7.37 -15.91 -13.79
C GLY A 167 -7.28 -14.52 -14.43
N VAL A 168 -7.53 -13.47 -13.66
CA VAL A 168 -7.41 -12.08 -14.12
C VAL A 168 -5.94 -11.70 -14.12
N THR A 169 -5.37 -11.46 -15.31
CA THR A 169 -3.95 -11.15 -15.52
C THR A 169 -3.72 -9.77 -16.15
N GLN A 170 -4.78 -9.12 -16.65
CA GLN A 170 -4.69 -7.83 -17.34
C GLN A 170 -4.43 -6.70 -16.32
N PRO A 171 -3.39 -5.87 -16.52
CA PRO A 171 -3.05 -4.79 -15.60
C PRO A 171 -4.23 -3.85 -15.29
N GLU A 172 -4.97 -3.45 -16.34
CA GLU A 172 -6.09 -2.52 -16.20
C GLU A 172 -7.27 -3.14 -15.41
N ALA A 173 -7.47 -4.46 -15.53
CA ALA A 173 -8.52 -5.15 -14.78
C ALA A 173 -8.17 -5.26 -13.30
N LEU A 174 -6.91 -5.57 -13.00
CA LEU A 174 -6.37 -5.61 -11.63
C LEU A 174 -6.33 -4.22 -11.00
N GLY A 175 -5.92 -3.19 -11.76
CA GLY A 175 -5.97 -1.80 -11.33
C GLY A 175 -7.39 -1.35 -10.99
N ARG A 176 -8.40 -1.64 -11.84
CA ARG A 176 -9.82 -1.34 -11.52
C ARG A 176 -10.30 -2.05 -10.26
N MET A 177 -9.81 -3.26 -9.98
CA MET A 177 -10.12 -3.97 -8.74
C MET A 177 -9.55 -3.22 -7.52
N ALA A 178 -8.31 -2.73 -7.62
CA ALA A 178 -7.69 -1.89 -6.59
C ALA A 178 -8.38 -0.52 -6.44
N ALA A 179 -8.79 0.13 -7.54
CA ALA A 179 -9.55 1.37 -7.51
C ALA A 179 -10.88 1.26 -6.75
N GLY A 180 -11.51 0.09 -6.80
CA GLY A 180 -12.72 -0.20 -6.02
C GLY A 180 -12.48 -0.19 -4.50
N ALA A 181 -11.27 -0.50 -4.03
CA ALA A 181 -10.87 -0.37 -2.64
C ALA A 181 -10.61 1.10 -2.27
N ALA A 182 -9.89 1.84 -3.11
CA ALA A 182 -9.61 3.26 -2.91
C ALA A 182 -10.89 4.09 -2.77
N GLY A 183 -11.93 3.78 -3.56
CA GLY A 183 -13.26 4.39 -3.44
C GLY A 183 -13.98 4.11 -2.11
N LYS A 184 -13.44 3.23 -1.25
CA LYS A 184 -13.92 2.90 0.10
C LYS A 184 -12.92 3.32 1.19
N GLU A 185 -12.00 4.25 0.88
CA GLU A 185 -10.99 4.78 1.79
C GLU A 185 -9.91 3.76 2.22
N PHE A 186 -9.70 2.69 1.44
CA PHE A 186 -8.61 1.73 1.63
C PHE A 186 -7.55 1.92 0.56
N ALA A 187 -6.29 1.84 0.93
CA ALA A 187 -5.22 1.85 -0.04
C ALA A 187 -4.71 0.43 -0.35
N VAL A 188 -4.33 0.21 -1.60
CA VAL A 188 -3.71 -1.02 -2.09
C VAL A 188 -2.30 -0.70 -2.54
N SER A 189 -1.32 -1.11 -1.75
CA SER A 189 0.11 -0.98 -2.10
C SER A 189 0.63 -2.29 -2.66
N THR A 190 1.66 -2.21 -3.48
CA THR A 190 2.30 -3.38 -4.08
C THR A 190 3.79 -3.41 -3.80
N VAL A 191 4.32 -4.62 -3.62
CA VAL A 191 5.74 -4.88 -3.37
C VAL A 191 6.25 -5.85 -4.41
N GLY A 192 7.09 -5.37 -5.32
CA GLY A 192 7.76 -6.17 -6.33
C GLY A 192 8.96 -6.92 -5.74
N VAL A 193 9.09 -8.21 -6.03
CA VAL A 193 10.15 -9.08 -5.49
C VAL A 193 10.98 -9.70 -6.61
N GLY A 194 12.30 -9.57 -6.52
CA GLY A 194 13.24 -10.15 -7.48
C GLY A 194 13.50 -9.24 -8.69
N ALA A 195 14.52 -9.55 -9.48
CA ALA A 195 14.95 -8.70 -10.60
C ALA A 195 14.02 -8.79 -11.83
N ASP A 196 13.31 -9.92 -12.00
CA ASP A 196 12.48 -10.23 -13.18
C ASP A 196 10.99 -9.98 -12.94
N PHE A 197 10.63 -9.08 -12.02
CA PHE A 197 9.24 -8.81 -11.70
C PHE A 197 8.55 -7.92 -12.76
N ASN A 198 7.22 -8.00 -12.83
CA ASN A 198 6.42 -7.17 -13.72
C ASN A 198 6.10 -5.82 -13.06
N GLU A 199 7.04 -4.86 -13.18
CA GLU A 199 6.92 -3.52 -12.61
C GLU A 199 5.67 -2.77 -13.09
N PHE A 200 5.37 -2.84 -14.39
CA PHE A 200 4.20 -2.18 -14.96
C PHE A 200 2.89 -2.64 -14.31
N LEU A 201 2.73 -3.95 -14.11
CA LEU A 201 1.56 -4.51 -13.46
C LEU A 201 1.45 -4.04 -12.01
N MET A 202 2.55 -4.13 -11.26
CA MET A 202 2.58 -3.78 -9.84
C MET A 202 2.31 -2.29 -9.63
N THR A 203 2.93 -1.43 -10.44
CA THR A 203 2.70 0.03 -10.41
C THR A 203 1.26 0.36 -10.78
N CYS A 204 0.69 -0.26 -11.81
CA CYS A 204 -0.69 -0.04 -12.23
C CYS A 204 -1.70 -0.36 -11.11
N ILE A 205 -1.47 -1.44 -10.34
CA ILE A 205 -2.32 -1.81 -9.21
C ILE A 205 -2.20 -0.77 -8.09
N ALA A 206 -0.98 -0.36 -7.73
CA ALA A 206 -0.73 0.59 -6.66
C ALA A 206 -1.31 1.98 -6.98
N ASP A 207 -1.04 2.51 -8.16
CA ASP A 207 -1.52 3.83 -8.60
C ASP A 207 -3.06 3.93 -8.58
N GLN A 208 -3.73 2.91 -9.12
CA GLN A 208 -5.20 2.89 -9.12
C GLN A 208 -5.78 2.58 -7.74
N GLY A 209 -5.03 1.88 -6.89
CA GLY A 209 -5.39 1.55 -5.51
C GLY A 209 -5.11 2.66 -4.49
N ALA A 210 -4.71 3.87 -4.91
CA ALA A 210 -4.30 4.98 -4.04
C ALA A 210 -3.24 4.58 -3.01
N GLY A 211 -2.40 3.60 -3.35
CA GLY A 211 -1.28 3.13 -2.56
C GLY A 211 0.06 3.49 -3.19
N ALA A 212 1.13 2.87 -2.71
CA ALA A 212 2.47 3.03 -3.24
C ALA A 212 3.04 1.70 -3.76
N TYR A 213 3.89 1.80 -4.77
CA TYR A 213 4.67 0.68 -5.26
C TYR A 213 6.05 0.69 -4.62
N TYR A 214 6.51 -0.48 -4.19
CA TYR A 214 7.83 -0.70 -3.60
C TYR A 214 8.57 -1.83 -4.31
N TYR A 215 9.88 -1.71 -4.34
CA TYR A 215 10.76 -2.80 -4.75
C TYR A 215 11.48 -3.38 -3.53
N LEU A 216 11.42 -4.69 -3.38
CA LEU A 216 12.02 -5.41 -2.26
C LEU A 216 13.41 -5.92 -2.63
N ASP A 217 14.42 -5.13 -2.35
CA ASP A 217 15.85 -5.52 -2.45
C ASP A 217 16.48 -5.75 -1.07
N ASN A 218 15.97 -5.11 -0.02
CA ASN A 218 16.44 -5.22 1.35
C ASN A 218 15.25 -5.31 2.33
N PRO A 219 15.05 -6.43 3.05
CA PRO A 219 13.95 -6.61 4.00
C PRO A 219 13.89 -5.56 5.12
N ALA A 220 15.03 -5.16 5.68
CA ALA A 220 15.06 -4.16 6.76
C ALA A 220 14.68 -2.75 6.26
N ALA A 221 15.22 -2.34 5.11
CA ALA A 221 14.87 -1.06 4.50
C ALA A 221 13.37 -0.99 4.11
N PHE A 222 12.79 -2.11 3.68
CA PHE A 222 11.35 -2.19 3.41
C PHE A 222 10.51 -1.94 4.68
N ALA A 223 10.88 -2.55 5.80
CA ALA A 223 10.16 -2.38 7.05
C ALA A 223 10.25 -0.93 7.56
N GLU A 224 11.41 -0.29 7.48
CA GLU A 224 11.61 1.11 7.85
C GLU A 224 10.77 2.06 6.98
N MET A 225 10.82 1.89 5.67
CA MET A 225 10.05 2.69 4.72
C MET A 225 8.55 2.52 4.95
N PHE A 226 8.11 1.29 5.20
CA PHE A 226 6.73 0.99 5.48
C PHE A 226 6.26 1.63 6.79
N GLN A 227 7.07 1.59 7.84
CA GLN A 227 6.79 2.27 9.11
C GLN A 227 6.67 3.78 8.94
N GLN A 228 7.54 4.40 8.14
CA GLN A 228 7.49 5.84 7.86
C GLN A 228 6.18 6.23 7.16
N GLU A 229 5.69 5.45 6.21
CA GLU A 229 4.42 5.71 5.54
C GLU A 229 3.19 5.52 6.43
N PHE A 230 3.22 4.57 7.36
CA PHE A 230 2.09 4.33 8.27
C PHE A 230 2.08 5.27 9.46
N LEU A 231 3.25 5.72 9.90
CA LEU A 231 3.36 6.66 11.03
C LEU A 231 3.25 8.13 10.57
N ALA A 232 3.29 8.40 9.28
CA ALA A 232 3.17 9.74 8.69
C ALA A 232 1.72 10.17 8.41
N VAL A 233 0.72 9.40 8.87
CA VAL A 233 -0.71 9.72 8.70
C VAL A 233 -1.28 10.33 9.95
#